data_ffec582668c428ab7fe934294962b6e9
#
_entry.id   ffec582668c428ab7fe934294962b6e9
#
_cell.length_a   1.000
_cell.length_b   1.000
_cell.length_c   1.000
_cell.angle_alpha   90.00
_cell.angle_beta   90.00
_cell.angle_gamma   90.00
#
_symmetry.space_group_name_H-M   'P 1'
#
loop_
_entity.id
_entity.type
_entity.pdbx_description
1 polymer ?
#
loop_
_entity_poly.entity_id
_entity_poly.type
_entity_poly.pdbx_seq_one_letter_code
_entity_poly.pdbx_strand_id
1 'polypeptide(L)'
;MISLPGLTIAAGRPEWAGKIIRTFAQYLDQGMLPNVFPEVGEKPEYNTVDAILWYFEAIRAYYAATEDQTLIRQIFPALVDVIEWHQRGTRYNIHLDEDGLLYAGVPGAQLTWMDAKIGDWVVTPRMGKPIEINALWYNALQIMAQLAQVVGQPQEDYIRLATQTHRGFQRYWQQEKGYCVDVLDGPEGDDDSLRPNQIFAVALPYGDLAGPPLLSAQQQQAVVDTCSRSLLTSYGLRSLAPDHPDYQGSYGGDSLQRDSVYHQGTTWGWLIGPFVQAHLRVYQDSDQALSFLQPMADHLHNHSMGSLSEIFEGNAPFRPRGCIAQAWTVAEVLRVWQVLQRHTHHSSPSPLIR
;
A
#
# COMPACT_ATOMS: atom_id res chain seq x y z
N MET A 1 8.97 2.86 -3.61
CA MET A 1 8.78 1.40 -3.60
C MET A 1 7.44 0.99 -4.19
N ILE A 2 6.33 1.65 -3.86
CA ILE A 2 5.00 1.37 -4.44
C ILE A 2 5.04 1.32 -5.98
N SER A 3 5.68 2.28 -6.63
CA SER A 3 5.74 2.37 -8.09
C SER A 3 6.63 1.32 -8.77
N LEU A 4 7.53 0.68 -8.03
CA LEU A 4 8.58 -0.15 -8.65
C LEU A 4 8.02 -1.37 -9.40
N PRO A 5 7.10 -2.17 -8.85
CA PRO A 5 6.55 -3.31 -9.60
C PRO A 5 5.85 -2.90 -10.90
N GLY A 6 5.07 -1.82 -10.87
CA GLY A 6 4.32 -1.34 -12.04
C GLY A 6 5.22 -0.76 -13.13
N LEU A 7 6.16 0.13 -12.74
CA LEU A 7 7.02 0.84 -13.71
C LEU A 7 8.18 0.01 -14.25
N THR A 8 8.48 -1.13 -13.63
CA THR A 8 9.58 -1.99 -14.07
C THR A 8 9.11 -3.38 -14.46
N ILE A 9 8.61 -4.16 -13.53
CA ILE A 9 8.22 -5.56 -13.76
C ILE A 9 7.05 -5.66 -14.74
N ALA A 10 5.97 -4.92 -14.48
CA ALA A 10 4.81 -4.89 -15.36
C ALA A 10 5.12 -4.27 -16.74
N ALA A 11 6.11 -3.36 -16.80
CA ALA A 11 6.62 -2.79 -18.04
C ALA A 11 7.63 -3.70 -18.78
N GLY A 12 7.85 -4.95 -18.32
CA GLY A 12 8.78 -5.91 -18.94
C GLY A 12 10.26 -5.61 -18.70
N ARG A 13 10.59 -4.85 -17.67
CA ARG A 13 11.95 -4.42 -17.33
C ARG A 13 12.39 -4.85 -15.92
N PRO A 14 12.29 -6.13 -15.53
CA PRO A 14 12.63 -6.59 -14.17
C PRO A 14 14.09 -6.35 -13.80
N GLU A 15 15.01 -6.26 -14.77
CA GLU A 15 16.43 -5.95 -14.55
C GLU A 15 16.63 -4.57 -13.88
N TRP A 16 15.75 -3.60 -14.16
CA TRP A 16 15.77 -2.31 -13.49
C TRP A 16 15.29 -2.41 -12.04
N ALA A 17 14.26 -3.24 -11.79
CA ALA A 17 13.82 -3.51 -10.43
C ALA A 17 14.96 -4.07 -9.57
N GLY A 18 15.69 -5.07 -10.07
CA GLY A 18 16.82 -5.65 -9.36
C GLY A 18 17.94 -4.65 -9.05
N LYS A 19 18.25 -3.72 -9.98
CA LYS A 19 19.22 -2.65 -9.74
C LYS A 19 18.76 -1.70 -8.65
N ILE A 20 17.49 -1.25 -8.69
CA ILE A 20 16.90 -0.33 -7.72
C ILE A 20 16.87 -0.99 -6.34
N ILE A 21 16.39 -2.24 -6.23
CA ILE A 21 16.37 -3.01 -4.98
C ILE A 21 17.77 -3.08 -4.37
N ARG A 22 18.80 -3.43 -5.16
CA ARG A 22 20.18 -3.50 -4.69
C ARG A 22 20.70 -2.14 -4.22
N THR A 23 20.39 -1.07 -4.92
CA THR A 23 20.80 0.28 -4.55
C THR A 23 20.17 0.68 -3.22
N PHE A 24 18.85 0.51 -3.06
CA PHE A 24 18.16 0.87 -1.82
C PHE A 24 18.62 0.06 -0.61
N ALA A 25 19.02 -1.20 -0.80
CA ALA A 25 19.59 -2.01 0.28
C ALA A 25 20.85 -1.35 0.92
N GLN A 26 21.61 -0.55 0.16
CA GLN A 26 22.81 0.14 0.65
C GLN A 26 22.50 1.36 1.53
N TYR A 27 21.27 1.85 1.48
CA TYR A 27 20.82 3.02 2.24
C TYR A 27 19.90 2.66 3.41
N LEU A 28 19.76 1.36 3.73
CA LEU A 28 19.06 0.93 4.92
C LEU A 28 19.82 1.41 6.16
N ASP A 29 19.11 2.08 7.07
CA ASP A 29 19.67 2.55 8.32
C ASP A 29 18.68 2.41 9.46
N GLN A 30 19.06 1.65 10.49
CA GLN A 30 18.22 1.32 11.65
C GLN A 30 16.83 0.77 11.24
N GLY A 31 16.80 -0.14 10.27
CA GLY A 31 15.58 -0.77 9.79
C GLY A 31 14.68 0.09 8.91
N MET A 32 15.11 1.27 8.49
CA MET A 32 14.32 2.20 7.67
C MET A 32 14.95 2.45 6.32
N LEU A 33 14.11 2.79 5.33
CA LEU A 33 14.54 3.35 4.04
C LEU A 33 14.45 4.87 4.07
N PRO A 34 15.35 5.58 3.33
CA PRO A 34 15.22 7.02 3.19
C PRO A 34 13.99 7.38 2.36
N ASN A 35 13.26 8.40 2.81
CA ASN A 35 12.16 8.99 2.07
C ASN A 35 12.67 9.93 0.97
N VAL A 36 13.74 10.67 1.28
CA VAL A 36 14.37 11.60 0.35
C VAL A 36 15.87 11.27 0.26
N PHE A 37 16.38 11.15 -0.97
CA PHE A 37 17.82 11.17 -1.24
C PHE A 37 18.20 12.63 -1.46
N PRO A 38 19.02 13.22 -0.58
CA PRO A 38 19.37 14.61 -0.68
C PRO A 38 20.27 14.89 -1.88
N GLU A 39 20.32 16.15 -2.29
CA GLU A 39 21.37 16.65 -3.17
C GLU A 39 22.74 16.55 -2.49
N VAL A 40 23.81 16.71 -3.27
CA VAL A 40 25.19 16.51 -2.82
C VAL A 40 25.49 17.23 -1.51
N GLY A 41 25.75 16.49 -0.45
CA GLY A 41 26.20 17.02 0.86
C GLY A 41 25.17 17.01 1.98
N GLU A 42 23.93 16.67 1.73
CA GLU A 42 22.87 16.54 2.76
C GLU A 42 22.71 15.10 3.22
N LYS A 43 22.13 14.89 4.39
CA LYS A 43 21.85 13.53 4.91
C LYS A 43 20.47 13.06 4.45
N PRO A 44 20.33 11.74 4.13
CA PRO A 44 19.02 11.17 3.83
C PRO A 44 18.06 11.33 5.00
N GLU A 45 16.77 11.59 4.68
CA GLU A 45 15.71 11.64 5.69
C GLU A 45 15.01 10.29 5.81
N TYR A 46 14.89 9.79 7.05
CA TYR A 46 14.28 8.50 7.38
C TYR A 46 13.01 8.72 8.20
N ASN A 47 11.97 9.25 7.58
CA ASN A 47 10.75 9.73 8.22
C ASN A 47 9.47 9.05 7.70
N THR A 48 9.55 7.78 7.29
CA THR A 48 8.40 6.99 6.85
C THR A 48 8.42 5.60 7.47
N VAL A 49 7.25 5.07 7.84
CA VAL A 49 7.09 3.69 8.32
C VAL A 49 6.71 2.73 7.18
N ASP A 50 6.08 3.23 6.12
CA ASP A 50 5.56 2.41 5.03
C ASP A 50 6.61 2.08 3.96
N ALA A 51 7.59 2.97 3.70
CA ALA A 51 8.55 2.80 2.61
C ALA A 51 9.33 1.48 2.70
N ILE A 52 9.78 1.10 3.91
CA ILE A 52 10.49 -0.15 4.12
C ILE A 52 9.58 -1.37 3.96
N LEU A 53 8.32 -1.27 4.35
CA LEU A 53 7.36 -2.37 4.21
C LEU A 53 6.98 -2.59 2.74
N TRP A 54 6.83 -1.52 1.96
CA TRP A 54 6.69 -1.59 0.51
C TRP A 54 7.93 -2.14 -0.20
N TYR A 55 9.10 -1.99 0.40
CA TYR A 55 10.33 -2.57 -0.13
C TYR A 55 10.28 -4.11 -0.10
N PHE A 56 9.74 -4.73 0.95
CA PHE A 56 9.50 -6.18 0.98
C PHE A 56 8.56 -6.60 -0.15
N GLU A 57 7.48 -5.87 -0.38
CA GLU A 57 6.55 -6.19 -1.48
C GLU A 57 7.21 -6.05 -2.85
N ALA A 58 8.03 -5.03 -3.04
CA ALA A 58 8.81 -4.86 -4.28
C ALA A 58 9.79 -6.02 -4.52
N ILE A 59 10.46 -6.49 -3.46
CA ILE A 59 11.36 -7.67 -3.52
C ILE A 59 10.56 -8.93 -3.86
N ARG A 60 9.42 -9.15 -3.22
CA ARG A 60 8.54 -10.29 -3.52
C ARG A 60 8.13 -10.30 -5.00
N ALA A 61 7.66 -9.13 -5.49
CA ALA A 61 7.24 -9.01 -6.88
C ALA A 61 8.40 -9.25 -7.86
N TYR A 62 9.60 -8.76 -7.53
CA TYR A 62 10.81 -9.02 -8.31
C TYR A 62 11.17 -10.51 -8.32
N TYR A 63 11.21 -11.14 -7.15
CA TYR A 63 11.54 -12.56 -7.04
C TYR A 63 10.52 -13.44 -7.77
N ALA A 64 9.24 -13.14 -7.65
CA ALA A 64 8.18 -13.86 -8.38
C ALA A 64 8.30 -13.74 -9.92
N ALA A 65 8.91 -12.66 -10.41
CA ALA A 65 9.10 -12.45 -11.85
C ALA A 65 10.41 -13.01 -12.40
N THR A 66 11.44 -13.19 -11.56
CA THR A 66 12.82 -13.48 -12.03
C THR A 66 13.43 -14.75 -11.42
N GLU A 67 12.94 -15.19 -10.28
CA GLU A 67 13.54 -16.26 -9.46
C GLU A 67 15.03 -16.04 -9.12
N ASP A 68 15.48 -14.76 -9.10
CA ASP A 68 16.88 -14.39 -8.85
C ASP A 68 17.28 -14.61 -7.38
N GLN A 69 17.65 -15.85 -7.06
CA GLN A 69 18.16 -16.22 -5.73
C GLN A 69 19.46 -15.49 -5.38
N THR A 70 20.24 -15.05 -6.37
CA THR A 70 21.53 -14.39 -6.12
C THR A 70 21.31 -13.05 -5.46
N LEU A 71 20.40 -12.22 -5.97
CA LEU A 71 20.04 -10.97 -5.34
C LEU A 71 19.42 -11.20 -3.97
N ILE A 72 18.51 -12.18 -3.83
CA ILE A 72 17.89 -12.48 -2.54
C ILE A 72 18.95 -12.85 -1.49
N ARG A 73 19.89 -13.73 -1.79
CA ARG A 73 20.99 -14.08 -0.87
C ARG A 73 21.83 -12.88 -0.47
N GLN A 74 22.06 -11.95 -1.39
CA GLN A 74 22.84 -10.73 -1.15
C GLN A 74 22.16 -9.78 -0.15
N ILE A 75 20.84 -9.58 -0.29
CA ILE A 75 20.10 -8.59 0.52
C ILE A 75 19.47 -9.19 1.78
N PHE A 76 19.32 -10.51 1.88
CA PHE A 76 18.64 -11.18 2.98
C PHE A 76 19.15 -10.78 4.38
N PRO A 77 20.48 -10.67 4.63
CA PRO A 77 20.96 -10.21 5.95
C PRO A 77 20.46 -8.81 6.32
N ALA A 78 20.36 -7.90 5.37
CA ALA A 78 19.82 -6.55 5.61
C ALA A 78 18.32 -6.59 5.91
N LEU A 79 17.56 -7.50 5.30
CA LEU A 79 16.13 -7.68 5.59
C LEU A 79 15.92 -8.26 7.00
N VAL A 80 16.79 -9.17 7.44
CA VAL A 80 16.80 -9.68 8.83
C VAL A 80 16.97 -8.53 9.81
N ASP A 81 17.98 -7.67 9.59
CA ASP A 81 18.24 -6.50 10.44
C ASP A 81 17.03 -5.54 10.49
N VAL A 82 16.31 -5.37 9.38
CA VAL A 82 15.05 -4.60 9.36
C VAL A 82 14.02 -5.17 10.32
N ILE A 83 13.77 -6.48 10.29
CA ILE A 83 12.80 -7.11 11.20
C ILE A 83 13.24 -6.96 12.66
N GLU A 84 14.53 -7.15 12.95
CA GLU A 84 15.07 -6.98 14.30
C GLU A 84 14.92 -5.54 14.81
N TRP A 85 15.17 -4.53 13.97
CA TRP A 85 14.96 -3.14 14.34
C TRP A 85 13.50 -2.84 14.69
N HIS A 86 12.55 -3.35 13.93
CA HIS A 86 11.14 -3.16 14.22
C HIS A 86 10.70 -3.85 15.52
N GLN A 87 11.32 -4.99 15.86
CA GLN A 87 11.04 -5.67 17.13
C GLN A 87 11.59 -4.90 18.35
N ARG A 88 12.80 -4.36 18.26
CA ARG A 88 13.46 -3.64 19.37
C ARG A 88 13.11 -2.15 19.45
N GLY A 89 12.54 -1.60 18.38
CA GLY A 89 12.24 -0.18 18.24
C GLY A 89 13.28 0.58 17.41
N THR A 90 12.80 1.47 16.54
CA THR A 90 13.59 2.36 15.70
C THR A 90 13.13 3.81 15.83
N ARG A 91 13.49 4.69 14.89
CA ARG A 91 13.14 6.12 14.92
C ARG A 91 11.63 6.33 15.05
N TYR A 92 11.24 7.49 15.53
CA TYR A 92 9.84 7.94 15.63
C TYR A 92 8.95 6.99 16.43
N ASN A 93 9.52 6.30 17.42
CA ASN A 93 8.81 5.32 18.25
C ASN A 93 8.14 4.21 17.43
N ILE A 94 8.74 3.85 16.27
CA ILE A 94 8.27 2.71 15.49
C ILE A 94 8.79 1.44 16.17
N HIS A 95 7.88 0.57 16.61
CA HIS A 95 8.22 -0.69 17.29
C HIS A 95 7.10 -1.71 17.19
N LEU A 96 7.45 -2.97 17.33
CA LEU A 96 6.50 -4.07 17.48
C LEU A 96 5.98 -4.10 18.92
N ASP A 97 4.67 -3.97 19.08
CA ASP A 97 4.04 -4.03 20.39
C ASP A 97 3.68 -5.48 20.79
N GLU A 98 3.26 -5.68 22.06
CA GLU A 98 2.97 -7.01 22.64
C GLU A 98 1.85 -7.76 21.89
N ASP A 99 0.92 -7.05 21.25
CA ASP A 99 -0.14 -7.65 20.45
C ASP A 99 0.31 -8.07 19.04
N GLY A 100 1.59 -7.83 18.69
CA GLY A 100 2.17 -8.17 17.40
C GLY A 100 1.92 -7.15 16.31
N LEU A 101 1.35 -5.98 16.64
CA LEU A 101 1.15 -4.88 15.72
C LEU A 101 2.27 -3.85 15.84
N LEU A 102 2.62 -3.22 14.72
CA LEU A 102 3.54 -2.08 14.71
C LEU A 102 2.81 -0.82 15.19
N TYR A 103 3.37 -0.21 16.22
CA TYR A 103 3.08 1.16 16.61
C TYR A 103 4.04 2.10 15.88
N ALA A 104 3.57 3.27 15.44
CA ALA A 104 4.39 4.28 14.79
C ALA A 104 3.90 5.69 15.16
N GLY A 105 4.83 6.55 15.54
CA GLY A 105 4.55 7.97 15.69
C GLY A 105 5.10 8.61 16.96
N VAL A 106 5.39 9.88 16.79
CA VAL A 106 5.67 10.86 17.84
C VAL A 106 4.90 12.15 17.51
N PRO A 107 4.58 13.00 18.47
CA PRO A 107 3.88 14.25 18.21
C PRO A 107 4.56 15.06 17.10
N GLY A 108 3.79 15.55 16.13
CA GLY A 108 4.27 16.38 15.02
C GLY A 108 4.94 15.64 13.87
N ALA A 109 5.03 14.29 13.91
CA ALA A 109 5.50 13.48 12.79
C ALA A 109 4.33 12.89 12.00
N GLN A 110 4.48 12.86 10.67
CA GLN A 110 3.66 12.08 9.74
C GLN A 110 4.56 11.03 9.08
N LEU A 111 4.17 9.76 9.18
CA LEU A 111 5.04 8.64 8.80
C LEU A 111 4.44 7.72 7.75
N THR A 112 3.15 7.92 7.40
CA THR A 112 2.41 7.13 6.42
C THR A 112 2.26 7.90 5.12
N TRP A 113 1.69 7.27 4.09
CA TRP A 113 1.38 7.93 2.81
C TRP A 113 0.42 9.14 2.95
N MET A 114 -0.34 9.23 4.05
CA MET A 114 -1.17 10.39 4.38
C MET A 114 -0.35 11.41 5.17
N ASP A 115 0.59 12.07 4.53
CA ASP A 115 1.70 12.81 5.14
C ASP A 115 1.57 14.35 5.08
N ALA A 116 0.40 14.89 4.72
CA ALA A 116 0.21 16.34 4.64
C ALA A 116 0.48 17.03 5.98
N LYS A 117 1.36 18.03 5.94
CA LYS A 117 1.75 18.83 7.10
C LYS A 117 1.89 20.29 6.72
N ILE A 118 1.40 21.19 7.59
CA ILE A 118 1.44 22.65 7.39
C ILE A 118 2.10 23.28 8.62
N GLY A 119 3.35 23.69 8.49
CA GLY A 119 4.14 24.11 9.64
C GLY A 119 4.24 22.95 10.66
N ASP A 120 3.73 23.18 11.89
CA ASP A 120 3.69 22.16 12.94
C ASP A 120 2.39 21.35 12.96
N TRP A 121 1.42 21.70 12.13
CA TRP A 121 0.13 21.01 12.07
C TRP A 121 0.20 19.79 11.14
N VAL A 122 0.06 18.61 11.72
CA VAL A 122 -0.17 17.35 10.98
C VAL A 122 -1.66 17.30 10.65
N VAL A 123 -1.99 17.38 9.36
CA VAL A 123 -3.38 17.50 8.88
C VAL A 123 -4.18 16.22 9.13
N THR A 124 -3.54 15.08 8.91
CA THR A 124 -4.15 13.76 9.08
C THR A 124 -3.30 12.95 10.09
N PRO A 125 -3.48 13.17 11.41
CA PRO A 125 -2.69 12.47 12.42
C PRO A 125 -3.01 10.97 12.37
N ARG A 126 -1.98 10.14 12.26
CA ARG A 126 -2.09 8.68 12.24
C ARG A 126 -1.06 8.03 13.16
N MET A 127 -0.78 8.70 14.29
CA MET A 127 0.05 8.14 15.36
C MET A 127 -0.72 7.02 16.06
N GLY A 128 -0.10 5.85 16.19
CA GLY A 128 -0.73 4.65 16.71
C GLY A 128 -0.36 3.44 15.86
N LYS A 129 -1.33 2.58 15.62
CA LYS A 129 -1.20 1.38 14.79
C LYS A 129 -2.06 1.53 13.53
N PRO A 130 -1.55 2.15 12.43
CA PRO A 130 -2.31 2.30 11.18
C PRO A 130 -2.56 0.94 10.52
N ILE A 131 -3.76 0.76 9.96
CA ILE A 131 -4.20 -0.55 9.44
C ILE A 131 -3.36 -1.03 8.25
N GLU A 132 -3.05 -0.15 7.28
CA GLU A 132 -2.23 -0.53 6.12
C GLU A 132 -0.80 -0.85 6.52
N ILE A 133 -0.27 -0.18 7.52
CA ILE A 133 1.08 -0.46 8.04
C ILE A 133 1.12 -1.87 8.62
N ASN A 134 0.09 -2.26 9.37
CA ASN A 134 0.01 -3.59 9.96
C ASN A 134 -0.35 -4.69 8.96
N ALA A 135 -1.10 -4.37 7.90
CA ALA A 135 -1.28 -5.27 6.78
C ALA A 135 0.04 -5.49 6.01
N LEU A 136 0.80 -4.43 5.76
CA LEU A 136 2.12 -4.51 5.13
C LEU A 136 3.14 -5.22 6.02
N TRP A 137 3.11 -5.01 7.34
CA TRP A 137 3.96 -5.73 8.28
C TRP A 137 3.71 -7.24 8.25
N TYR A 138 2.45 -7.65 8.30
CA TYR A 138 2.08 -9.05 8.15
C TYR A 138 2.58 -9.62 6.81
N ASN A 139 2.39 -8.89 5.71
CA ASN A 139 2.88 -9.28 4.39
C ASN A 139 4.40 -9.42 4.37
N ALA A 140 5.14 -8.48 5.00
CA ALA A 140 6.60 -8.51 5.09
C ALA A 140 7.10 -9.75 5.84
N LEU A 141 6.44 -10.14 6.93
CA LEU A 141 6.77 -11.35 7.69
C LEU A 141 6.54 -12.63 6.88
N GLN A 142 5.45 -12.70 6.11
CA GLN A 142 5.19 -13.82 5.20
C GLN A 142 6.23 -13.90 4.08
N ILE A 143 6.61 -12.75 3.53
CA ILE A 143 7.70 -12.65 2.54
C ILE A 143 9.02 -13.14 3.14
N MET A 144 9.35 -12.71 4.36
CA MET A 144 10.58 -13.17 5.03
C MET A 144 10.60 -14.68 5.26
N ALA A 145 9.48 -15.28 5.64
CA ALA A 145 9.37 -16.72 5.78
C ALA A 145 9.65 -17.45 4.44
N GLN A 146 9.07 -16.95 3.33
CA GLN A 146 9.33 -17.47 1.99
C GLN A 146 10.80 -17.30 1.57
N LEU A 147 11.35 -16.10 1.75
CA LEU A 147 12.73 -15.81 1.36
C LEU A 147 13.74 -16.60 2.20
N ALA A 148 13.46 -16.85 3.48
CA ALA A 148 14.28 -17.70 4.33
C ALA A 148 14.39 -19.11 3.75
N GLN A 149 13.29 -19.72 3.29
CA GLN A 149 13.33 -21.01 2.58
C GLN A 149 14.21 -20.95 1.32
N VAL A 150 14.06 -19.88 0.51
CA VAL A 150 14.83 -19.69 -0.74
C VAL A 150 16.33 -19.64 -0.47
N VAL A 151 16.76 -19.05 0.64
CA VAL A 151 18.18 -18.92 0.99
C VAL A 151 18.68 -20.04 1.91
N GLY A 152 17.79 -20.96 2.33
CA GLY A 152 18.12 -22.07 3.22
C GLY A 152 18.34 -21.66 4.68
N GLN A 153 17.58 -20.67 5.16
CA GLN A 153 17.59 -20.18 6.53
C GLN A 153 16.30 -20.58 7.28
N PRO A 154 16.32 -20.63 8.63
CA PRO A 154 15.13 -20.88 9.43
C PRO A 154 14.03 -19.84 9.19
N GLN A 155 12.76 -20.28 9.12
CA GLN A 155 11.60 -19.43 8.88
C GLN A 155 10.67 -19.30 10.10
N GLU A 156 10.91 -20.08 11.14
CA GLU A 156 10.00 -20.29 12.27
C GLU A 156 9.69 -18.99 13.04
N ASP A 157 10.70 -18.12 13.20
CA ASP A 157 10.52 -16.84 13.87
C ASP A 157 9.61 -15.89 13.09
N TYR A 158 9.74 -15.85 11.78
CA TYR A 158 8.88 -15.02 10.93
C TYR A 158 7.42 -15.52 10.94
N ILE A 159 7.22 -16.85 10.92
CA ILE A 159 5.89 -17.47 11.03
C ILE A 159 5.28 -17.19 12.41
N ARG A 160 6.07 -17.25 13.47
CA ARG A 160 5.63 -16.94 14.84
C ARG A 160 5.17 -15.47 14.94
N LEU A 161 5.99 -14.54 14.46
CA LEU A 161 5.65 -13.11 14.42
C LEU A 161 4.40 -12.85 13.56
N ALA A 162 4.32 -13.43 12.37
CA ALA A 162 3.14 -13.32 11.51
C ALA A 162 1.87 -13.85 12.19
N THR A 163 1.98 -14.97 12.94
CA THR A 163 0.86 -15.52 13.70
C THR A 163 0.41 -14.56 14.80
N GLN A 164 1.36 -13.92 15.49
CA GLN A 164 1.06 -12.91 16.51
C GLN A 164 0.39 -11.68 15.89
N THR A 165 0.94 -11.16 14.80
CA THR A 165 0.35 -10.04 14.03
C THR A 165 -1.06 -10.37 13.55
N HIS A 166 -1.28 -11.56 12.99
CA HIS A 166 -2.61 -12.00 12.56
C HIS A 166 -3.65 -11.99 13.69
N ARG A 167 -3.25 -12.39 14.91
CA ARG A 167 -4.14 -12.34 16.08
C ARG A 167 -4.45 -10.90 16.49
N GLY A 168 -3.42 -10.04 16.58
CA GLY A 168 -3.60 -8.62 16.92
C GLY A 168 -4.44 -7.88 15.88
N PHE A 169 -4.31 -8.25 14.61
CA PHE A 169 -5.04 -7.62 13.50
C PHE A 169 -6.56 -7.75 13.63
N GLN A 170 -7.06 -8.75 14.35
CA GLN A 170 -8.52 -8.93 14.55
C GLN A 170 -9.14 -7.76 15.32
N ARG A 171 -8.36 -6.95 16.03
CA ARG A 171 -8.82 -5.73 16.73
C ARG A 171 -9.34 -4.66 15.77
N TYR A 172 -8.91 -4.64 14.51
CA TYR A 172 -9.36 -3.64 13.53
C TYR A 172 -10.83 -3.82 13.13
N TRP A 173 -11.35 -5.04 13.19
CA TRP A 173 -12.69 -5.30 12.67
C TRP A 173 -13.81 -4.77 13.58
N GLN A 174 -14.67 -3.94 13.02
CA GLN A 174 -15.87 -3.41 13.68
C GLN A 174 -17.11 -4.12 13.18
N GLN A 175 -17.62 -5.06 13.97
CA GLN A 175 -18.76 -5.91 13.58
C GLN A 175 -20.03 -5.11 13.27
N GLU A 176 -20.31 -4.06 14.02
CA GLU A 176 -21.52 -3.24 13.85
C GLU A 176 -21.44 -2.34 12.62
N LYS A 177 -20.24 -1.84 12.28
CA LYS A 177 -20.03 -0.95 11.15
C LYS A 177 -19.77 -1.70 9.84
N GLY A 178 -19.26 -2.92 9.90
CA GLY A 178 -18.92 -3.72 8.73
C GLY A 178 -17.67 -3.24 7.98
N TYR A 179 -16.76 -2.53 8.67
CA TYR A 179 -15.47 -2.11 8.15
C TYR A 179 -14.42 -2.01 9.28
N CYS A 180 -13.17 -1.75 8.94
CA CYS A 180 -12.06 -1.73 9.89
C CYS A 180 -11.77 -0.32 10.42
N VAL A 181 -11.34 -0.22 11.68
CA VAL A 181 -10.69 0.97 12.26
C VAL A 181 -9.49 1.37 11.40
N ASP A 182 -9.27 2.67 11.18
CA ASP A 182 -8.13 3.17 10.43
C ASP A 182 -6.83 3.18 11.25
N VAL A 183 -6.89 3.61 12.51
CA VAL A 183 -5.74 3.60 13.44
C VAL A 183 -6.19 3.10 14.81
N LEU A 184 -5.53 2.07 15.34
CA LEU A 184 -5.71 1.62 16.72
C LEU A 184 -4.71 2.31 17.65
N ASP A 185 -5.08 2.41 18.92
CA ASP A 185 -4.22 2.86 20.02
C ASP A 185 -3.61 4.27 19.75
N GLY A 186 -4.34 5.16 19.12
CA GLY A 186 -3.94 6.55 18.96
C GLY A 186 -3.98 7.33 20.27
N PRO A 187 -3.37 8.54 20.34
CA PRO A 187 -3.33 9.35 21.56
C PRO A 187 -4.72 9.73 22.09
N GLU A 188 -5.70 9.84 21.21
CA GLU A 188 -7.09 10.17 21.55
C GLU A 188 -8.03 8.95 21.50
N GLY A 189 -7.46 7.76 21.36
CA GLY A 189 -8.17 6.49 21.16
C GLY A 189 -8.11 6.00 19.72
N ASP A 190 -8.98 5.07 19.38
CA ASP A 190 -9.04 4.50 18.04
C ASP A 190 -9.70 5.48 17.05
N ASP A 191 -9.08 5.68 15.88
CA ASP A 191 -9.66 6.44 14.77
C ASP A 191 -10.46 5.49 13.88
N ASP A 192 -11.78 5.58 13.96
CA ASP A 192 -12.71 4.76 13.22
C ASP A 192 -13.24 5.43 11.93
N SER A 193 -12.57 6.46 11.46
CA SER A 193 -12.87 7.11 10.18
C SER A 193 -12.87 6.12 9.03
N LEU A 194 -13.88 6.20 8.16
CA LEU A 194 -13.90 5.37 6.97
C LEU A 194 -12.94 5.92 5.91
N ARG A 195 -11.78 5.29 5.85
CA ARG A 195 -10.66 5.59 4.93
C ARG A 195 -10.32 4.40 4.04
N PRO A 196 -9.62 4.61 2.92
CA PRO A 196 -9.31 3.55 1.96
C PRO A 196 -8.25 2.54 2.45
N ASN A 197 -7.52 2.85 3.52
CA ASN A 197 -6.36 2.10 3.99
C ASN A 197 -6.66 0.62 4.28
N GLN A 198 -7.87 0.31 4.73
CA GLN A 198 -8.33 -1.05 4.97
C GLN A 198 -8.31 -1.95 3.73
N ILE A 199 -8.29 -1.37 2.52
CA ILE A 199 -8.27 -2.16 1.28
C ILE A 199 -7.00 -3.03 1.18
N PHE A 200 -5.89 -2.60 1.80
CA PHE A 200 -4.64 -3.36 1.82
C PHE A 200 -4.74 -4.66 2.63
N ALA A 201 -5.65 -4.73 3.63
CA ALA A 201 -5.93 -5.99 4.34
C ALA A 201 -6.60 -7.04 3.44
N VAL A 202 -7.05 -6.65 2.24
CA VAL A 202 -7.62 -7.57 1.24
C VAL A 202 -6.69 -7.70 0.02
N ALA A 203 -6.10 -6.60 -0.44
CA ALA A 203 -5.36 -6.54 -1.69
C ALA A 203 -3.97 -7.21 -1.64
N LEU A 204 -3.28 -7.17 -0.51
CA LEU A 204 -1.90 -7.67 -0.39
C LEU A 204 -1.81 -9.20 -0.59
N PRO A 205 -0.71 -9.71 -1.16
CA PRO A 205 -0.61 -11.09 -1.62
C PRO A 205 -0.20 -12.12 -0.55
N TYR A 206 -0.28 -11.80 0.74
CA TYR A 206 0.12 -12.73 1.82
C TYR A 206 -0.60 -14.10 1.74
N GLY A 207 -1.80 -14.16 1.19
CA GLY A 207 -2.50 -15.44 0.93
C GLY A 207 -1.79 -16.32 -0.11
N ASP A 208 -1.10 -15.70 -1.07
CA ASP A 208 -0.28 -16.40 -2.06
C ASP A 208 1.05 -16.90 -1.46
N LEU A 209 1.39 -16.44 -0.25
CA LEU A 209 2.59 -16.79 0.52
C LEU A 209 2.33 -17.86 1.60
N ALA A 210 1.21 -18.58 1.52
CA ALA A 210 0.77 -19.62 2.45
C ALA A 210 0.34 -19.13 3.85
N GLY A 211 0.27 -17.82 4.10
CA GLY A 211 -0.30 -17.26 5.32
C GLY A 211 -1.83 -17.20 5.27
N PRO A 212 -2.54 -17.31 6.41
CA PRO A 212 -3.97 -17.10 6.44
C PRO A 212 -4.32 -15.65 6.09
N PRO A 213 -5.47 -15.40 5.46
CA PRO A 213 -5.95 -14.04 5.23
C PRO A 213 -6.14 -13.28 6.56
N LEU A 214 -5.81 -11.99 6.59
CA LEU A 214 -6.02 -11.13 7.76
C LEU A 214 -7.50 -11.01 8.17
N LEU A 215 -8.38 -11.06 7.19
CA LEU A 215 -9.83 -10.97 7.36
C LEU A 215 -10.50 -12.23 6.81
N SER A 216 -11.61 -12.65 7.42
CA SER A 216 -12.45 -13.74 6.89
C SER A 216 -13.03 -13.35 5.52
N ALA A 217 -13.48 -14.31 4.73
CA ALA A 217 -14.07 -14.05 3.42
C ALA A 217 -15.26 -13.06 3.49
N GLN A 218 -16.10 -13.18 4.51
CA GLN A 218 -17.19 -12.25 4.73
C GLN A 218 -16.72 -10.84 5.05
N GLN A 219 -15.69 -10.70 5.88
CA GLN A 219 -15.09 -9.41 6.21
C GLN A 219 -14.40 -8.78 5.00
N GLN A 220 -13.66 -9.56 4.20
CA GLN A 220 -13.06 -9.09 2.95
C GLN A 220 -14.12 -8.54 2.00
N GLN A 221 -15.23 -9.25 1.83
CA GLN A 221 -16.34 -8.78 1.01
C GLN A 221 -16.91 -7.47 1.57
N ALA A 222 -17.16 -7.39 2.87
CA ALA A 222 -17.69 -6.18 3.49
C ALA A 222 -16.77 -4.96 3.33
N VAL A 223 -15.45 -5.16 3.44
CA VAL A 223 -14.45 -4.09 3.17
C VAL A 223 -14.52 -3.61 1.73
N VAL A 224 -14.53 -4.53 0.75
CA VAL A 224 -14.60 -4.16 -0.67
C VAL A 224 -15.91 -3.44 -0.98
N ASP A 225 -17.03 -3.94 -0.47
CA ASP A 225 -18.36 -3.33 -0.66
C ASP A 225 -18.45 -1.94 -0.04
N THR A 226 -17.91 -1.76 1.16
CA THR A 226 -17.91 -0.47 1.84
C THR A 226 -17.02 0.55 1.12
N CYS A 227 -15.81 0.14 0.72
CA CYS A 227 -14.94 0.99 -0.12
C CYS A 227 -15.61 1.34 -1.46
N SER A 228 -16.29 0.38 -2.09
CA SER A 228 -17.02 0.60 -3.35
C SER A 228 -18.15 1.62 -3.19
N ARG A 229 -18.97 1.49 -2.16
CA ARG A 229 -20.13 2.38 -1.95
C ARG A 229 -19.75 3.79 -1.54
N SER A 230 -18.73 3.93 -0.67
CA SER A 230 -18.47 5.22 0.00
C SER A 230 -17.24 5.95 -0.55
N LEU A 231 -16.23 5.20 -1.03
CA LEU A 231 -14.94 5.77 -1.39
C LEU A 231 -14.64 5.74 -2.88
N LEU A 232 -15.15 4.74 -3.62
CA LEU A 232 -14.84 4.60 -5.05
C LEU A 232 -15.39 5.78 -5.86
N THR A 233 -14.54 6.27 -6.73
CA THR A 233 -14.88 7.23 -7.80
C THR A 233 -14.45 6.66 -9.16
N SER A 234 -14.65 7.40 -10.22
CA SER A 234 -14.17 7.00 -11.56
C SER A 234 -12.65 6.84 -11.64
N TYR A 235 -11.88 7.45 -10.73
CA TYR A 235 -10.42 7.55 -10.87
C TYR A 235 -9.62 7.00 -9.66
N GLY A 236 -10.28 6.40 -8.68
CA GLY A 236 -9.62 5.85 -7.50
C GLY A 236 -10.49 5.93 -6.27
N LEU A 237 -9.87 5.88 -5.09
CA LEU A 237 -10.60 5.97 -3.82
C LEU A 237 -10.42 7.33 -3.17
N ARG A 238 -11.53 7.86 -2.60
CA ARG A 238 -11.48 9.01 -1.69
C ARG A 238 -10.64 8.68 -0.47
N SER A 239 -9.89 9.64 0.00
CA SER A 239 -9.06 9.51 1.21
C SER A 239 -9.86 9.54 2.52
N LEU A 240 -11.09 10.02 2.45
CA LEU A 240 -12.05 10.07 3.56
C LEU A 240 -13.47 9.96 3.01
N ALA A 241 -14.37 9.29 3.75
CA ALA A 241 -15.77 9.14 3.34
C ALA A 241 -16.55 10.46 3.37
N PRO A 242 -17.49 10.68 2.42
CA PRO A 242 -18.21 11.95 2.28
C PRO A 242 -19.14 12.32 3.46
N ASP A 243 -19.51 11.37 4.30
CA ASP A 243 -20.32 11.56 5.50
C ASP A 243 -19.51 11.93 6.75
N HIS A 244 -18.18 11.93 6.65
CA HIS A 244 -17.33 12.36 7.76
C HIS A 244 -17.37 13.89 7.93
N PRO A 245 -17.39 14.44 9.17
CA PRO A 245 -17.45 15.89 9.42
C PRO A 245 -16.32 16.69 8.75
N ASP A 246 -15.12 16.11 8.70
CA ASP A 246 -13.93 16.76 8.12
C ASP A 246 -13.78 16.54 6.60
N TYR A 247 -14.77 15.93 5.95
CA TYR A 247 -14.70 15.67 4.51
C TYR A 247 -14.63 16.96 3.70
N GLN A 248 -13.63 17.04 2.82
CA GLN A 248 -13.40 18.12 1.88
C GLN A 248 -13.18 17.56 0.48
N GLY A 249 -14.27 17.54 -0.31
CA GLY A 249 -14.24 16.95 -1.66
C GLY A 249 -13.70 17.85 -2.77
N SER A 250 -13.30 19.09 -2.47
CA SER A 250 -12.74 20.05 -3.44
C SER A 250 -11.30 20.37 -3.10
N TYR A 251 -10.42 20.35 -4.10
CA TYR A 251 -8.99 20.63 -3.96
C TYR A 251 -8.60 21.85 -4.80
N GLY A 252 -8.11 22.90 -4.15
CA GLY A 252 -7.72 24.13 -4.85
C GLY A 252 -7.35 25.25 -3.89
N GLY A 253 -7.09 26.45 -4.44
CA GLY A 253 -6.68 27.60 -3.67
C GLY A 253 -5.17 27.71 -3.47
N ASP A 254 -4.74 28.36 -2.38
CA ASP A 254 -3.33 28.49 -1.99
C ASP A 254 -2.78 27.17 -1.40
N SER A 255 -1.50 27.17 -0.98
CA SER A 255 -0.87 25.96 -0.43
C SER A 255 -1.54 25.50 0.87
N LEU A 256 -1.92 26.42 1.76
CA LEU A 256 -2.61 26.10 2.99
C LEU A 256 -3.94 25.39 2.73
N GLN A 257 -4.73 25.94 1.80
CA GLN A 257 -6.03 25.38 1.41
C GLN A 257 -5.90 24.01 0.76
N ARG A 258 -4.88 23.80 -0.10
CA ARG A 258 -4.63 22.52 -0.76
C ARG A 258 -4.15 21.45 0.21
N ASP A 259 -3.14 21.78 1.02
CA ASP A 259 -2.51 20.80 1.91
C ASP A 259 -3.46 20.38 3.04
N SER A 260 -4.34 21.29 3.51
CA SER A 260 -5.34 20.99 4.53
C SER A 260 -6.40 19.98 4.09
N VAL A 261 -6.58 19.76 2.79
CA VAL A 261 -7.58 18.82 2.24
C VAL A 261 -6.98 17.62 1.52
N TYR A 262 -5.64 17.56 1.45
CA TYR A 262 -4.93 16.61 0.59
C TYR A 262 -5.28 15.15 0.89
N HIS A 263 -5.54 14.80 2.17
CA HIS A 263 -5.99 13.47 2.61
C HIS A 263 -7.34 13.52 3.35
N GLN A 264 -8.16 14.54 3.08
CA GLN A 264 -9.46 14.73 3.76
C GLN A 264 -10.64 14.66 2.78
N GLY A 265 -10.54 13.84 1.75
CA GLY A 265 -11.64 13.62 0.80
C GLY A 265 -11.23 13.61 -0.66
N THR A 266 -10.04 14.09 -1.02
CA THR A 266 -9.50 13.94 -2.38
C THR A 266 -9.44 12.47 -2.79
N THR A 267 -9.71 12.21 -4.06
CA THR A 267 -9.56 10.88 -4.67
C THR A 267 -8.11 10.66 -5.09
N TRP A 268 -7.53 9.58 -4.65
CA TRP A 268 -6.16 9.18 -4.98
C TRP A 268 -6.12 8.13 -6.07
N GLY A 269 -5.48 8.48 -7.20
CA GLY A 269 -5.48 7.64 -8.39
C GLY A 269 -4.78 6.30 -8.21
N TRP A 270 -3.70 6.24 -7.43
CA TRP A 270 -2.95 5.00 -7.21
C TRP A 270 -3.75 3.92 -6.47
N LEU A 271 -4.73 4.31 -5.66
CA LEU A 271 -5.57 3.39 -4.90
C LEU A 271 -6.51 2.55 -5.76
N ILE A 272 -6.67 2.90 -7.06
CA ILE A 272 -7.45 2.06 -7.97
C ILE A 272 -6.81 0.68 -8.14
N GLY A 273 -5.48 0.58 -8.14
CA GLY A 273 -4.79 -0.69 -8.26
C GLY A 273 -5.10 -1.67 -7.12
N PRO A 274 -4.87 -1.30 -5.85
CA PRO A 274 -5.27 -2.10 -4.70
C PRO A 274 -6.77 -2.41 -4.65
N PHE A 275 -7.64 -1.47 -5.01
CA PHE A 275 -9.08 -1.70 -5.05
C PHE A 275 -9.45 -2.79 -6.07
N VAL A 276 -8.95 -2.68 -7.30
CA VAL A 276 -9.21 -3.67 -8.36
C VAL A 276 -8.66 -5.05 -7.98
N GLN A 277 -7.49 -5.09 -7.37
CA GLN A 277 -6.90 -6.33 -6.86
C GLN A 277 -7.76 -6.98 -5.77
N ALA A 278 -8.26 -6.19 -4.82
CA ALA A 278 -9.14 -6.67 -3.75
C ALA A 278 -10.48 -7.15 -4.32
N HIS A 279 -11.07 -6.39 -5.24
CA HIS A 279 -12.31 -6.76 -5.93
C HIS A 279 -12.16 -8.08 -6.69
N LEU A 280 -11.10 -8.23 -7.47
CA LEU A 280 -10.81 -9.45 -8.21
C LEU A 280 -10.68 -10.66 -7.27
N ARG A 281 -10.01 -10.49 -6.12
CA ARG A 281 -9.85 -11.54 -5.11
C ARG A 281 -11.19 -12.01 -4.51
N VAL A 282 -12.07 -11.05 -4.21
CA VAL A 282 -13.36 -11.35 -3.56
C VAL A 282 -14.38 -11.90 -4.54
N TYR A 283 -14.50 -11.28 -5.71
CA TYR A 283 -15.58 -11.58 -6.65
C TYR A 283 -15.17 -12.46 -7.82
N GLN A 284 -13.87 -12.57 -8.09
CA GLN A 284 -13.31 -13.34 -9.21
C GLN A 284 -13.91 -12.96 -10.59
N ASP A 285 -14.43 -11.73 -10.69
CA ASP A 285 -15.02 -11.16 -11.90
C ASP A 285 -14.02 -10.23 -12.59
N SER A 286 -13.32 -10.78 -13.58
CA SER A 286 -12.28 -10.06 -14.32
C SER A 286 -12.85 -8.95 -15.21
N ASP A 287 -14.06 -9.12 -15.75
CA ASP A 287 -14.69 -8.14 -16.63
C ASP A 287 -15.12 -6.91 -15.81
N GLN A 288 -15.76 -7.13 -14.67
CA GLN A 288 -16.08 -6.06 -13.74
C GLN A 288 -14.82 -5.37 -13.22
N ALA A 289 -13.79 -6.13 -12.84
CA ALA A 289 -12.52 -5.59 -12.36
C ALA A 289 -11.84 -4.72 -13.44
N LEU A 290 -11.85 -5.14 -14.70
CA LEU A 290 -11.30 -4.39 -15.83
C LEU A 290 -12.10 -3.09 -16.08
N SER A 291 -13.42 -3.12 -15.89
CA SER A 291 -14.27 -1.95 -16.13
C SER A 291 -13.92 -0.77 -15.22
N PHE A 292 -13.38 -1.01 -14.01
CA PHE A 292 -12.90 0.05 -13.13
C PHE A 292 -11.68 0.81 -13.67
N LEU A 293 -10.93 0.22 -14.58
CA LEU A 293 -9.77 0.88 -15.20
C LEU A 293 -10.14 1.70 -16.45
N GLN A 294 -11.35 1.54 -17.01
CA GLN A 294 -11.75 2.25 -18.22
C GLN A 294 -11.64 3.78 -18.08
N PRO A 295 -12.10 4.42 -16.99
CA PRO A 295 -11.94 5.87 -16.84
C PRO A 295 -10.47 6.33 -16.82
N MET A 296 -9.55 5.50 -16.30
CA MET A 296 -8.11 5.79 -16.35
C MET A 296 -7.57 5.73 -17.79
N ALA A 297 -8.03 4.79 -18.60
CA ALA A 297 -7.67 4.72 -20.02
C ALA A 297 -8.19 5.97 -20.78
N ASP A 298 -9.41 6.40 -20.51
CA ASP A 298 -9.97 7.62 -21.10
C ASP A 298 -9.21 8.86 -20.67
N HIS A 299 -8.73 8.91 -19.40
CA HIS A 299 -7.95 10.02 -18.85
C HIS A 299 -6.61 10.23 -19.57
N LEU A 300 -5.96 9.18 -20.08
CA LEU A 300 -4.74 9.29 -20.90
C LEU A 300 -4.93 10.20 -22.12
N HIS A 301 -6.14 10.27 -22.68
CA HIS A 301 -6.45 11.04 -23.88
C HIS A 301 -7.02 12.43 -23.57
N ASN A 302 -7.67 12.58 -22.41
CA ASN A 302 -8.49 13.75 -22.12
C ASN A 302 -7.80 14.83 -21.29
N HIS A 303 -6.72 14.50 -20.55
CA HIS A 303 -6.11 15.46 -19.64
C HIS A 303 -4.57 15.43 -19.62
N SER A 304 -3.96 14.30 -19.31
CA SER A 304 -2.54 14.20 -18.95
C SER A 304 -1.60 13.90 -20.12
N MET A 305 -2.04 14.04 -21.35
CA MET A 305 -1.24 13.83 -22.58
C MET A 305 -0.40 12.52 -22.54
N GLY A 306 -1.05 11.41 -22.19
CA GLY A 306 -0.40 10.09 -22.13
C GLY A 306 0.14 9.71 -20.75
N SER A 307 -0.27 10.40 -19.70
CA SER A 307 0.03 10.03 -18.32
C SER A 307 -1.23 10.02 -17.44
N LEU A 308 -1.09 9.75 -16.14
CA LEU A 308 -2.19 9.74 -15.19
C LEU A 308 -1.91 10.72 -14.06
N SER A 309 -2.94 11.49 -13.67
CA SER A 309 -2.86 12.47 -12.60
C SER A 309 -2.71 11.80 -11.23
N GLU A 310 -2.19 12.56 -10.29
CA GLU A 310 -1.95 12.17 -8.91
C GLU A 310 -3.25 11.96 -8.15
N ILE A 311 -4.05 13.03 -8.07
CA ILE A 311 -5.30 13.10 -7.34
C ILE A 311 -6.41 13.68 -8.21
N PHE A 312 -7.64 13.50 -7.73
CA PHE A 312 -8.83 14.09 -8.33
C PHE A 312 -9.69 14.67 -7.20
N GLU A 313 -10.57 15.62 -7.52
CA GLU A 313 -11.56 16.05 -6.55
C GLU A 313 -12.40 14.86 -6.08
N GLY A 314 -12.76 14.85 -4.79
CA GLY A 314 -13.63 13.81 -4.23
C GLY A 314 -15.10 13.97 -4.65
N ASN A 315 -15.49 15.17 -5.13
CA ASN A 315 -16.82 15.47 -5.63
C ASN A 315 -16.86 15.44 -7.16
N ALA A 316 -18.01 15.02 -7.72
CA ALA A 316 -18.24 15.11 -9.15
C ALA A 316 -18.07 16.58 -9.64
N PRO A 317 -17.47 16.79 -10.82
CA PRO A 317 -17.12 15.83 -11.86
C PRO A 317 -15.73 15.17 -11.70
N PHE A 318 -15.16 15.08 -10.49
CA PHE A 318 -13.86 14.45 -10.19
C PHE A 318 -12.71 15.06 -11.01
N ARG A 319 -12.59 16.37 -10.99
CA ARG A 319 -11.56 17.08 -11.76
C ARG A 319 -10.16 16.64 -11.34
N PRO A 320 -9.26 16.36 -12.28
CA PRO A 320 -7.88 16.02 -11.98
C PRO A 320 -7.16 17.21 -11.31
N ARG A 321 -6.31 16.89 -10.34
CA ARG A 321 -5.56 17.81 -9.49
C ARG A 321 -4.17 17.24 -9.20
N GLY A 322 -3.37 17.99 -8.43
CA GLY A 322 -2.00 17.58 -8.07
C GLY A 322 -1.08 17.53 -9.28
N CYS A 323 -0.11 16.62 -9.25
CA CYS A 323 0.80 16.40 -10.38
C CYS A 323 0.06 15.78 -11.56
N ILE A 324 0.31 16.33 -12.77
CA ILE A 324 -0.32 15.85 -14.01
C ILE A 324 0.16 14.47 -14.47
N ALA A 325 1.32 14.03 -13.95
CA ALA A 325 1.96 12.76 -14.27
C ALA A 325 2.54 12.17 -12.98
N GLN A 326 1.82 11.24 -12.34
CA GLN A 326 2.21 10.68 -11.07
C GLN A 326 2.65 9.22 -11.22
N ALA A 327 3.86 8.95 -10.75
CA ALA A 327 4.52 7.64 -10.89
C ALA A 327 3.68 6.49 -10.29
N TRP A 328 3.17 6.63 -9.07
CA TRP A 328 2.41 5.54 -8.43
C TRP A 328 1.04 5.30 -9.03
N THR A 329 0.35 6.34 -9.57
CA THR A 329 -0.91 6.14 -10.29
C THR A 329 -0.67 5.33 -11.57
N VAL A 330 0.33 5.72 -12.38
CA VAL A 330 0.72 4.98 -13.58
C VAL A 330 1.13 3.55 -13.24
N ALA A 331 1.96 3.39 -12.20
CA ALA A 331 2.46 2.09 -11.77
C ALA A 331 1.35 1.12 -11.37
N GLU A 332 0.42 1.58 -10.55
CA GLU A 332 -0.64 0.72 -10.03
C GLU A 332 -1.66 0.34 -11.09
N VAL A 333 -1.99 1.26 -12.01
CA VAL A 333 -2.84 0.94 -13.16
C VAL A 333 -2.16 -0.10 -14.07
N LEU A 334 -0.87 0.06 -14.39
CA LEU A 334 -0.12 -0.91 -15.21
C LEU A 334 -0.03 -2.27 -14.50
N ARG A 335 0.29 -2.27 -13.22
CA ARG A 335 0.44 -3.49 -12.42
C ARG A 335 -0.86 -4.31 -12.42
N VAL A 336 -1.97 -3.68 -12.06
CA VAL A 336 -3.24 -4.40 -11.95
C VAL A 336 -3.80 -4.77 -13.32
N TRP A 337 -3.61 -3.93 -14.34
CA TRP A 337 -3.98 -4.29 -15.72
C TRP A 337 -3.25 -5.57 -16.18
N GLN A 338 -1.95 -5.70 -15.89
CA GLN A 338 -1.20 -6.92 -16.22
C GLN A 338 -1.73 -8.15 -15.44
N VAL A 339 -2.13 -7.99 -14.18
CA VAL A 339 -2.76 -9.07 -13.41
C VAL A 339 -4.04 -9.53 -14.09
N LEU A 340 -4.91 -8.61 -14.50
CA LEU A 340 -6.17 -8.92 -15.17
C LEU A 340 -5.94 -9.64 -16.50
N GLN A 341 -4.96 -9.22 -17.31
CA GLN A 341 -4.63 -9.90 -18.57
C GLN A 341 -4.25 -11.37 -18.36
N ARG A 342 -3.51 -11.68 -17.32
CA ARG A 342 -3.15 -13.07 -16.99
C ARG A 342 -4.37 -13.89 -16.59
N HIS A 343 -5.31 -13.31 -15.83
CA HIS A 343 -6.54 -13.99 -15.44
C HIS A 343 -7.44 -14.30 -16.62
N THR A 344 -7.62 -13.39 -17.57
CA THR A 344 -8.44 -13.60 -18.76
C THR A 344 -7.87 -14.67 -19.69
N HIS A 345 -6.54 -14.76 -19.84
CA HIS A 345 -5.90 -15.79 -20.66
C HIS A 345 -6.01 -17.21 -20.07
N HIS A 346 -6.12 -17.35 -18.75
CA HIS A 346 -6.29 -18.66 -18.08
C HIS A 346 -7.75 -19.12 -18.06
N SER A 347 -8.71 -18.21 -18.22
CA SER A 347 -10.14 -18.50 -18.24
C SER A 347 -10.69 -18.82 -19.63
N SER A 348 -9.90 -18.63 -20.69
CA SER A 348 -10.28 -19.02 -22.06
C SER A 348 -10.10 -20.53 -22.22
N PRO A 349 -11.16 -21.31 -22.57
CA PRO A 349 -11.00 -22.72 -22.88
C PRO A 349 -10.05 -22.88 -24.06
N SER A 350 -9.08 -23.78 -23.97
CA SER A 350 -8.24 -24.20 -25.11
C SER A 350 -9.11 -24.40 -26.32
N PRO A 351 -8.76 -23.87 -27.49
CA PRO A 351 -9.50 -24.18 -28.71
C PRO A 351 -9.40 -25.70 -28.92
N LEU A 352 -10.53 -26.38 -28.82
CA LEU A 352 -10.64 -27.77 -29.25
C LEU A 352 -10.20 -27.83 -30.72
N ILE A 353 -9.04 -28.44 -30.92
CA ILE A 353 -8.56 -28.81 -32.26
C ILE A 353 -9.64 -29.67 -32.88
N ARG A 354 -10.24 -29.20 -33.98
CA ARG A 354 -10.95 -30.01 -34.95
C ARG A 354 -10.07 -30.18 -36.18
#